data_b99e6ff2b466712933cc63500d7d5667
#
_entry.id   b99e6ff2b466712933cc63500d7d5667
#
_cell.length_a   1.000
_cell.length_b   1.000
_cell.length_c   1.000
_cell.angle_alpha   90.00
_cell.angle_beta   90.00
_cell.angle_gamma   90.00
#
_symmetry.space_group_name_H-M   'P 1'
#
loop_
_entity.id
_entity.type
_entity.pdbx_description
1 polymer ?
#
loop_
_entity_poly.entity_id
_entity_poly.type
_entity_poly.pdbx_seq_one_letter_code
_entity_poly.pdbx_strand_id
1 'polypeptide(L)'
;MDYTRIPEELKKLPQWVCAWDNSKIPMKAFEKKAASSTAPETWATFDQAEAAVKDGLYDHLGFVFAGSDLVGIDIDVGFDDGLMTPLCADIMQHCQSYTEKSRSGRGVHIFLKGKLPFHGRNNLKGVEIYQSRRFFIMTGKVLIFPEIIENQEAIDYVVQKYFPETEKTGNGLSLIHISEPTRLDV
;
A
#
# COMPACT_ATOMS: atom_id res chain seq x y z
N MET A 1 -2.30 -20.76 -0.56
CA MET A 1 -2.49 -19.59 0.30
C MET A 1 -3.89 -19.61 0.88
N ASP A 2 -4.09 -19.04 2.04
CA ASP A 2 -5.41 -18.96 2.67
C ASP A 2 -5.93 -17.51 2.56
N TYR A 3 -6.90 -17.31 1.69
CA TYR A 3 -7.50 -15.99 1.44
C TYR A 3 -8.78 -15.77 2.26
N THR A 4 -9.14 -16.70 3.17
CA THR A 4 -10.36 -16.58 3.99
C THR A 4 -10.35 -15.35 4.89
N ARG A 5 -9.16 -14.91 5.30
CA ARG A 5 -8.97 -13.77 6.21
C ARG A 5 -8.89 -12.40 5.51
N ILE A 6 -9.00 -12.34 4.19
CA ILE A 6 -9.16 -11.08 3.46
C ILE A 6 -10.54 -10.50 3.82
N PRO A 7 -10.64 -9.19 4.13
CA PRO A 7 -11.90 -8.56 4.49
C PRO A 7 -12.98 -8.75 3.42
N GLU A 8 -14.19 -9.10 3.88
CA GLU A 8 -15.35 -9.34 2.99
C GLU A 8 -15.72 -8.11 2.15
N GLU A 9 -15.47 -6.91 2.67
CA GLU A 9 -15.70 -5.69 1.90
C GLU A 9 -14.80 -5.57 0.66
N LEU A 10 -13.56 -6.07 0.70
CA LEU A 10 -12.71 -6.14 -0.49
C LEU A 10 -13.19 -7.21 -1.46
N LYS A 11 -13.61 -8.37 -0.96
CA LYS A 11 -14.10 -9.47 -1.79
C LYS A 11 -15.34 -9.11 -2.60
N LYS A 12 -16.17 -8.19 -2.09
CA LYS A 12 -17.37 -7.71 -2.79
C LYS A 12 -17.08 -6.78 -3.96
N LEU A 13 -15.87 -6.23 -4.04
CA LEU A 13 -15.48 -5.31 -5.11
C LEU A 13 -14.96 -6.08 -6.32
N PRO A 14 -15.38 -5.73 -7.56
CA PRO A 14 -14.88 -6.36 -8.79
C PRO A 14 -13.53 -5.72 -9.21
N GLN A 15 -12.55 -5.72 -8.29
CA GLN A 15 -11.24 -5.05 -8.45
C GLN A 15 -10.09 -6.03 -8.31
N TRP A 16 -10.29 -7.28 -8.76
CA TRP A 16 -9.32 -8.34 -8.60
C TRP A 16 -8.61 -8.67 -9.91
N VAL A 17 -7.33 -8.98 -9.77
CA VAL A 17 -6.45 -9.44 -10.84
C VAL A 17 -5.64 -10.63 -10.32
N CYS A 18 -4.90 -11.29 -11.19
CA CYS A 18 -3.96 -12.34 -10.82
C CYS A 18 -2.53 -11.89 -11.09
N ALA A 19 -1.56 -12.61 -10.55
CA ALA A 19 -0.15 -12.37 -10.80
C ALA A 19 0.67 -13.67 -10.74
N TRP A 20 1.79 -13.71 -11.46
CA TRP A 20 2.82 -14.73 -11.31
C TRP A 20 3.91 -14.28 -10.34
N ASP A 21 4.60 -15.24 -9.71
CA ASP A 21 5.66 -15.00 -8.74
C ASP A 21 6.76 -14.05 -9.22
N ASN A 22 7.14 -14.21 -10.47
CA ASN A 22 8.26 -13.48 -11.07
C ASN A 22 7.82 -12.25 -11.86
N SER A 23 6.58 -11.79 -11.69
CA SER A 23 6.03 -10.69 -12.47
C SER A 23 5.42 -9.61 -11.59
N LYS A 24 5.62 -8.36 -11.98
CA LYS A 24 4.92 -7.19 -11.42
C LYS A 24 3.74 -6.77 -12.33
N ILE A 25 3.41 -7.57 -13.34
CA ILE A 25 2.35 -7.28 -14.30
C ILE A 25 1.07 -7.94 -13.79
N PRO A 26 -0.03 -7.18 -13.60
CA PRO A 26 -1.32 -7.77 -13.28
C PRO A 26 -1.85 -8.54 -14.48
N MET A 27 -2.53 -9.66 -14.23
CA MET A 27 -3.08 -10.55 -15.24
C MET A 27 -4.59 -10.67 -15.10
N LYS A 28 -5.30 -10.82 -16.23
CA LYS A 28 -6.72 -11.18 -16.24
C LYS A 28 -6.92 -12.60 -15.71
N ALA A 29 -7.99 -12.84 -14.96
CA ALA A 29 -8.20 -14.10 -14.27
C ALA A 29 -8.17 -15.35 -15.17
N PHE A 30 -8.87 -15.35 -16.31
CA PHE A 30 -8.96 -16.54 -17.18
C PHE A 30 -8.36 -16.36 -18.58
N GLU A 31 -7.76 -15.21 -18.82
CA GLU A 31 -7.05 -14.96 -20.06
C GLU A 31 -5.57 -14.77 -19.74
N LYS A 32 -4.68 -15.51 -20.39
CA LYS A 32 -3.23 -15.30 -20.22
C LYS A 32 -2.77 -13.99 -20.89
N LYS A 33 -3.46 -12.90 -20.54
CA LYS A 33 -3.21 -11.54 -21.02
C LYS A 33 -3.02 -10.60 -19.84
N ALA A 34 -2.23 -9.57 -20.05
CA ALA A 34 -2.06 -8.52 -19.04
C ALA A 34 -3.39 -7.82 -18.74
N ALA A 35 -3.60 -7.52 -17.46
CA ALA A 35 -4.59 -6.57 -16.99
C ALA A 35 -3.94 -5.20 -16.82
N SER A 36 -4.73 -4.19 -16.53
CA SER A 36 -4.26 -2.83 -16.24
C SER A 36 -4.87 -2.32 -14.95
N SER A 37 -4.08 -1.68 -14.10
CA SER A 37 -4.59 -1.04 -12.88
C SER A 37 -5.45 0.21 -13.16
N THR A 38 -5.64 0.57 -14.43
CA THR A 38 -6.47 1.72 -14.86
C THR A 38 -7.61 1.34 -15.80
N ALA A 39 -7.78 0.05 -16.11
CA ALA A 39 -8.78 -0.46 -17.02
C ALA A 39 -9.71 -1.46 -16.33
N PRO A 40 -10.84 -1.00 -15.76
CA PRO A 40 -11.78 -1.85 -15.00
C PRO A 40 -12.30 -3.07 -15.75
N GLU A 41 -12.40 -2.99 -17.07
CA GLU A 41 -12.82 -4.09 -17.94
C GLU A 41 -11.81 -5.26 -17.95
N THR A 42 -10.63 -5.07 -17.38
CA THR A 42 -9.60 -6.11 -17.27
C THR A 42 -9.60 -6.79 -15.91
N TRP A 43 -10.41 -6.32 -14.95
CA TRP A 43 -10.50 -6.85 -13.60
C TRP A 43 -11.56 -7.95 -13.50
N ALA A 44 -11.51 -8.70 -12.43
CA ALA A 44 -12.39 -9.81 -12.13
C ALA A 44 -13.08 -9.62 -10.78
N THR A 45 -14.07 -10.46 -10.48
CA THR A 45 -14.55 -10.65 -9.11
C THR A 45 -13.52 -11.44 -8.29
N PHE A 46 -13.65 -11.38 -6.97
CA PHE A 46 -12.81 -12.17 -6.06
C PHE A 46 -12.89 -13.67 -6.42
N ASP A 47 -14.09 -14.21 -6.58
CA ASP A 47 -14.31 -15.63 -6.84
C ASP A 47 -13.65 -16.08 -8.15
N GLN A 48 -13.72 -15.27 -9.21
CA GLN A 48 -13.08 -15.56 -10.49
C GLN A 48 -11.56 -15.59 -10.37
N ALA A 49 -10.98 -14.60 -9.69
CA ALA A 49 -9.54 -14.54 -9.52
C ALA A 49 -9.03 -15.64 -8.57
N GLU A 50 -9.78 -15.93 -7.49
CA GLU A 50 -9.45 -17.03 -6.57
C GLU A 50 -9.51 -18.39 -7.26
N ALA A 51 -10.53 -18.64 -8.09
CA ALA A 51 -10.62 -19.87 -8.88
C ALA A 51 -9.41 -20.04 -9.81
N ALA A 52 -9.01 -18.96 -10.52
CA ALA A 52 -7.85 -19.01 -11.40
C ALA A 52 -6.54 -19.36 -10.67
N VAL A 53 -6.37 -18.89 -9.43
CA VAL A 53 -5.21 -19.23 -8.59
C VAL A 53 -5.33 -20.67 -8.08
N LYS A 54 -6.51 -21.11 -7.63
CA LYS A 54 -6.76 -22.49 -7.18
C LYS A 54 -6.53 -23.52 -8.29
N ASP A 55 -6.87 -23.18 -9.53
CA ASP A 55 -6.65 -24.01 -10.71
C ASP A 55 -5.19 -24.02 -11.20
N GLY A 56 -4.31 -23.26 -10.54
CA GLY A 56 -2.89 -23.20 -10.86
C GLY A 56 -2.55 -22.39 -12.12
N LEU A 57 -3.46 -21.54 -12.59
CA LEU A 57 -3.20 -20.65 -13.73
C LEU A 57 -2.28 -19.50 -13.33
N TYR A 58 -2.33 -19.07 -12.09
CA TYR A 58 -1.54 -18.00 -11.51
C TYR A 58 -1.13 -18.35 -10.08
N ASP A 59 -0.12 -17.63 -9.56
CA ASP A 59 0.42 -17.88 -8.23
C ASP A 59 -0.29 -17.08 -7.14
N HIS A 60 -0.81 -15.90 -7.48
CA HIS A 60 -1.30 -14.92 -6.52
C HIS A 60 -2.55 -14.18 -6.98
N LEU A 61 -3.34 -13.73 -5.97
CA LEU A 61 -4.35 -12.71 -6.12
C LEU A 61 -3.72 -11.31 -6.02
N GLY A 62 -4.29 -10.36 -6.75
CA GLY A 62 -4.00 -8.95 -6.61
C GLY A 62 -5.27 -8.13 -6.47
N PHE A 63 -5.24 -7.11 -5.63
CA PHE A 63 -6.33 -6.15 -5.47
C PHE A 63 -5.94 -4.80 -6.07
N VAL A 64 -6.80 -4.24 -6.93
CA VAL A 64 -6.58 -2.97 -7.64
C VAL A 64 -7.21 -1.81 -6.87
N PHE A 65 -6.43 -0.76 -6.65
CA PHE A 65 -6.96 0.52 -6.13
C PHE A 65 -7.54 1.33 -7.28
N ALA A 66 -8.83 1.65 -7.19
CA ALA A 66 -9.62 2.23 -8.27
C ALA A 66 -10.00 3.71 -8.07
N GLY A 67 -9.42 4.37 -7.08
CA GLY A 67 -9.73 5.78 -6.77
C GLY A 67 -10.98 5.96 -5.91
N SER A 68 -11.45 4.90 -5.22
CA SER A 68 -12.49 4.98 -4.19
C SER A 68 -11.95 5.60 -2.89
N ASP A 69 -12.61 5.36 -1.78
CA ASP A 69 -12.16 5.73 -0.44
C ASP A 69 -11.08 4.80 0.14
N LEU A 70 -10.73 3.71 -0.57
CA LEU A 70 -9.69 2.77 -0.13
C LEU A 70 -8.30 3.31 -0.43
N VAL A 71 -7.47 3.32 0.61
CA VAL A 71 -6.05 3.67 0.57
C VAL A 71 -5.21 2.46 0.95
N GLY A 72 -4.18 2.17 0.17
CA GLY A 72 -3.21 1.13 0.45
C GLY A 72 -1.83 1.70 0.77
N ILE A 73 -1.21 1.18 1.82
CA ILE A 73 0.18 1.47 2.17
C ILE A 73 0.98 0.18 2.00
N ASP A 74 2.10 0.27 1.30
CA ASP A 74 3.07 -0.82 1.15
C ASP A 74 4.38 -0.42 1.82
N ILE A 75 4.87 -1.26 2.73
CA ILE A 75 6.12 -1.10 3.44
C ILE A 75 7.05 -2.24 3.00
N ASP A 76 8.08 -1.93 2.22
CA ASP A 76 9.01 -2.93 1.66
C ASP A 76 9.72 -3.76 2.73
N VAL A 77 10.15 -3.10 3.81
CA VAL A 77 10.84 -3.73 4.95
C VAL A 77 10.09 -3.43 6.25
N GLY A 78 9.02 -4.19 6.47
CA GLY A 78 8.26 -4.14 7.72
C GLY A 78 8.89 -4.98 8.82
N PHE A 79 9.67 -6.02 8.43
CA PHE A 79 10.37 -6.92 9.36
C PHE A 79 11.83 -7.08 8.94
N ASP A 80 12.73 -7.07 9.93
CA ASP A 80 14.14 -7.36 9.81
C ASP A 80 14.53 -8.38 10.88
N ASP A 81 15.16 -9.49 10.47
CA ASP A 81 15.46 -10.65 11.34
C ASP A 81 14.26 -11.12 12.20
N GLY A 82 13.06 -11.04 11.62
CA GLY A 82 11.80 -11.43 12.29
C GLY A 82 11.24 -10.39 13.25
N LEU A 83 11.92 -9.29 13.48
CA LEU A 83 11.48 -8.17 14.30
C LEU A 83 10.83 -7.09 13.45
N MET A 84 9.73 -6.52 13.95
CA MET A 84 9.09 -5.39 13.29
C MET A 84 10.00 -4.17 13.33
N THR A 85 10.17 -3.52 12.17
CA THR A 85 10.98 -2.29 12.10
C THR A 85 10.29 -1.12 12.78
N PRO A 86 11.03 -0.16 13.34
CA PRO A 86 10.43 1.03 13.96
C PRO A 86 9.51 1.81 13.02
N LEU A 87 9.85 1.90 11.75
CA LEU A 87 9.03 2.54 10.72
C LEU A 87 7.69 1.82 10.54
N CYS A 88 7.70 0.49 10.44
CA CYS A 88 6.49 -0.31 10.31
C CYS A 88 5.61 -0.19 11.56
N ALA A 89 6.21 -0.28 12.74
CA ALA A 89 5.50 -0.13 14.01
C ALA A 89 4.82 1.24 14.14
N ASP A 90 5.51 2.31 13.75
CA ASP A 90 4.97 3.67 13.78
C ASP A 90 3.73 3.80 12.86
N ILE A 91 3.82 3.35 11.63
CA ILE A 91 2.70 3.43 10.67
C ILE A 91 1.53 2.55 11.14
N MET A 92 1.80 1.31 11.55
CA MET A 92 0.75 0.40 12.03
C MET A 92 0.05 0.91 13.26
N GLN A 93 0.78 1.52 14.20
CA GLN A 93 0.21 2.09 15.44
C GLN A 93 -0.76 3.23 15.16
N HIS A 94 -0.50 4.04 14.13
CA HIS A 94 -1.41 5.12 13.75
C HIS A 94 -2.58 4.62 12.92
N CYS A 95 -2.35 3.70 11.98
CA CYS A 95 -3.39 3.20 11.10
C CYS A 95 -4.43 2.35 11.81
N GLN A 96 -4.02 1.37 12.62
CA GLN A 96 -4.87 0.41 13.35
C GLN A 96 -5.97 -0.22 12.46
N SER A 97 -5.62 -0.54 11.22
CA SER A 97 -6.52 -1.03 10.18
C SER A 97 -5.99 -2.34 9.60
N TYR A 98 -6.76 -2.98 8.71
CA TYR A 98 -6.37 -4.24 8.09
C TYR A 98 -4.92 -4.22 7.64
N THR A 99 -4.16 -5.17 8.15
CA THR A 99 -2.73 -5.29 7.91
C THR A 99 -2.36 -6.74 7.64
N GLU A 100 -1.67 -6.99 6.54
CA GLU A 100 -1.15 -8.32 6.18
C GLU A 100 0.35 -8.28 5.88
N LYS A 101 1.03 -9.42 6.06
CA LYS A 101 2.38 -9.59 5.54
C LYS A 101 2.36 -9.66 4.02
N SER A 102 3.29 -8.98 3.37
CA SER A 102 3.49 -9.09 1.94
C SER A 102 3.97 -10.49 1.54
N ARG A 103 3.95 -10.78 0.25
CA ARG A 103 4.40 -12.05 -0.31
C ARG A 103 5.81 -12.45 0.13
N SER A 104 6.74 -11.53 0.17
CA SER A 104 8.13 -11.78 0.59
C SER A 104 8.26 -12.18 2.06
N GLY A 105 7.23 -11.93 2.89
CA GLY A 105 7.27 -12.10 4.33
C GLY A 105 8.04 -11.01 5.08
N ARG A 106 8.70 -10.11 4.37
CA ARG A 106 9.44 -8.97 4.95
C ARG A 106 8.64 -7.68 4.93
N GLY A 107 7.83 -7.47 3.90
CA GLY A 107 7.00 -6.29 3.74
C GLY A 107 5.65 -6.42 4.43
N VAL A 108 4.92 -5.31 4.46
CA VAL A 108 3.60 -5.20 5.06
C VAL A 108 2.70 -4.36 4.17
N HIS A 109 1.48 -4.83 3.94
CA HIS A 109 0.41 -4.05 3.32
C HIS A 109 -0.60 -3.63 4.37
N ILE A 110 -1.03 -2.37 4.34
CA ILE A 110 -2.06 -1.82 5.20
C ILE A 110 -3.15 -1.23 4.32
N PHE A 111 -4.42 -1.50 4.64
CA PHE A 111 -5.59 -0.95 3.95
C PHE A 111 -6.42 -0.16 4.94
N LEU A 112 -6.83 1.05 4.57
CA LEU A 112 -7.72 1.89 5.37
C LEU A 112 -8.58 2.77 4.47
N LYS A 113 -9.62 3.37 5.03
CA LYS A 113 -10.50 4.29 4.29
C LYS A 113 -10.18 5.73 4.61
N GLY A 114 -10.25 6.55 3.57
CA GLY A 114 -10.07 7.99 3.60
C GLY A 114 -9.68 8.53 2.24
N LYS A 115 -9.03 9.68 2.22
CA LYS A 115 -8.66 10.38 0.99
C LYS A 115 -7.20 10.79 0.99
N LEU A 116 -6.53 10.57 -0.15
CA LEU A 116 -5.22 11.10 -0.44
C LEU A 116 -5.32 12.39 -1.27
N PRO A 117 -4.42 13.37 -1.06
CA PRO A 117 -4.34 14.56 -1.91
C PRO A 117 -3.74 14.26 -3.30
N PHE A 118 -3.35 13.01 -3.58
CA PHE A 118 -2.74 12.54 -4.82
C PHE A 118 -3.18 11.09 -5.09
N HIS A 119 -2.95 10.54 -6.28
CA HIS A 119 -3.30 9.17 -6.61
C HIS A 119 -2.37 8.11 -5.96
N GLY A 120 -1.11 8.48 -5.70
CA GLY A 120 -0.12 7.63 -5.05
C GLY A 120 1.28 8.22 -5.09
N ARG A 121 2.11 7.82 -4.13
CA ARG A 121 3.53 8.20 -4.02
C ARG A 121 4.34 7.06 -3.41
N ASN A 122 5.64 7.06 -3.70
CA ASN A 122 6.65 6.26 -3.01
C ASN A 122 7.71 7.18 -2.42
N ASN A 123 8.48 6.67 -1.48
CA ASN A 123 9.60 7.38 -0.89
C ASN A 123 10.88 6.51 -0.85
N LEU A 124 12.01 7.15 -0.54
CA LEU A 124 13.30 6.45 -0.45
C LEU A 124 13.47 5.55 0.78
N LYS A 125 12.49 5.56 1.70
CA LYS A 125 12.49 4.70 2.90
C LYS A 125 11.76 3.38 2.67
N GLY A 126 11.32 3.10 1.44
CA GLY A 126 10.56 1.90 1.10
C GLY A 126 9.12 1.93 1.60
N VAL A 127 8.50 3.11 1.65
CA VAL A 127 7.07 3.27 1.90
C VAL A 127 6.41 3.77 0.63
N GLU A 128 5.35 3.08 0.22
CA GLU A 128 4.47 3.48 -0.88
C GLU A 128 3.06 3.69 -0.33
N ILE A 129 2.33 4.66 -0.87
CA ILE A 129 0.92 4.89 -0.52
C ILE A 129 0.12 5.19 -1.79
N TYR A 130 -1.04 4.52 -1.96
CA TYR A 130 -1.84 4.61 -3.17
C TYR A 130 -3.33 4.62 -2.88
N GLN A 131 -4.09 5.32 -3.71
CA GLN A 131 -5.54 5.28 -3.75
C GLN A 131 -6.06 4.85 -5.13
N SER A 132 -5.21 4.95 -6.17
CA SER A 132 -5.54 4.51 -7.52
C SER A 132 -4.31 4.13 -8.33
N ARG A 133 -4.53 3.50 -9.49
CA ARG A 133 -3.50 3.17 -10.49
C ARG A 133 -2.41 2.22 -9.98
N ARG A 134 -2.73 1.42 -8.99
CA ARG A 134 -1.83 0.44 -8.39
C ARG A 134 -2.60 -0.83 -8.03
N PHE A 135 -1.93 -1.96 -7.97
CA PHE A 135 -2.45 -3.16 -7.33
C PHE A 135 -1.45 -3.70 -6.32
N PHE A 136 -1.95 -4.35 -5.28
CA PHE A 136 -1.14 -5.08 -4.31
C PHE A 136 -1.41 -6.58 -4.44
N ILE A 137 -0.36 -7.39 -4.34
CA ILE A 137 -0.51 -8.85 -4.22
C ILE A 137 -1.02 -9.15 -2.83
N MET A 138 -2.19 -9.81 -2.76
CA MET A 138 -2.84 -10.15 -1.52
C MET A 138 -2.39 -11.51 -1.00
N THR A 139 -2.15 -11.60 0.28
CA THR A 139 -1.67 -12.84 0.92
C THR A 139 -2.67 -13.44 1.89
N GLY A 140 -3.54 -12.64 2.49
CA GLY A 140 -4.42 -13.04 3.59
C GLY A 140 -3.66 -13.35 4.89
N LYS A 141 -2.35 -13.13 4.94
CA LYS A 141 -1.51 -13.34 6.14
C LYS A 141 -1.67 -12.17 7.10
N VAL A 142 -2.87 -12.07 7.68
CA VAL A 142 -3.27 -10.98 8.59
C VAL A 142 -2.36 -10.95 9.81
N LEU A 143 -1.92 -9.76 10.15
CA LEU A 143 -1.19 -9.47 11.38
C LEU A 143 -2.16 -9.17 12.53
N ILE A 144 -2.10 -7.95 13.10
CA ILE A 144 -2.84 -7.62 14.32
C ILE A 144 -4.27 -7.16 14.01
N PHE A 145 -4.45 -6.39 12.92
CA PHE A 145 -5.72 -5.73 12.61
C PHE A 145 -6.42 -6.43 11.45
N PRO A 146 -7.55 -7.11 11.67
CA PRO A 146 -8.24 -7.88 10.64
C PRO A 146 -9.28 -7.08 9.84
N GLU A 147 -9.64 -5.87 10.27
CA GLU A 147 -10.70 -5.06 9.68
C GLU A 147 -10.15 -3.78 9.06
N ILE A 148 -10.79 -3.32 7.97
CA ILE A 148 -10.50 -2.03 7.36
C ILE A 148 -11.32 -0.98 8.09
N ILE A 149 -10.67 0.08 8.57
CA ILE A 149 -11.34 1.19 9.25
C ILE A 149 -11.20 2.49 8.45
N GLU A 150 -12.11 3.42 8.69
CA GLU A 150 -11.98 4.80 8.24
C GLU A 150 -11.08 5.56 9.23
N ASN A 151 -9.97 6.10 8.75
CA ASN A 151 -9.03 6.83 9.58
C ASN A 151 -8.26 7.89 8.77
N GLN A 152 -8.90 9.03 8.54
CA GLN A 152 -8.29 10.14 7.80
C GLN A 152 -7.08 10.72 8.53
N GLU A 153 -7.11 10.79 9.87
CA GLU A 153 -6.01 11.32 10.68
C GLU A 153 -4.73 10.49 10.50
N ALA A 154 -4.87 9.17 10.42
CA ALA A 154 -3.72 8.30 10.16
C ALA A 154 -3.16 8.49 8.74
N ILE A 155 -4.03 8.67 7.73
CA ILE A 155 -3.60 8.97 6.37
C ILE A 155 -2.83 10.29 6.33
N ASP A 156 -3.37 11.33 6.95
CA ASP A 156 -2.75 12.65 7.01
C ASP A 156 -1.39 12.59 7.73
N TYR A 157 -1.31 11.85 8.84
CA TYR A 157 -0.06 11.62 9.56
C TYR A 157 0.99 10.95 8.66
N VAL A 158 0.63 9.86 7.98
CA VAL A 158 1.55 9.13 7.11
C VAL A 158 2.01 10.01 5.95
N VAL A 159 1.08 10.75 5.33
CA VAL A 159 1.41 11.68 4.24
C VAL A 159 2.36 12.76 4.71
N GLN A 160 2.06 13.41 5.82
CA GLN A 160 2.89 14.50 6.35
C GLN A 160 4.29 14.04 6.76
N LYS A 161 4.39 12.88 7.41
CA LYS A 161 5.67 12.37 7.94
C LYS A 161 6.54 11.70 6.90
N TYR A 162 5.95 10.93 5.99
CA TYR A 162 6.68 10.08 5.05
C TYR A 162 6.71 10.60 3.62
N PHE A 163 5.80 11.51 3.26
CA PHE A 163 5.69 12.10 1.93
C PHE A 163 5.60 13.63 1.98
N PRO A 164 6.46 14.32 2.75
CA PRO A 164 6.42 15.77 2.82
C PRO A 164 6.53 16.35 1.40
N GLU A 165 5.81 17.43 1.13
CA GLU A 165 5.99 18.19 -0.09
C GLU A 165 7.44 18.71 -0.11
N THR A 166 8.23 18.27 -1.07
CA THR A 166 9.46 18.98 -1.39
C THR A 166 9.02 20.34 -1.89
N GLU A 167 9.34 21.38 -1.15
CA GLU A 167 9.22 22.74 -1.67
C GLU A 167 9.87 22.74 -3.06
N LYS A 168 9.07 23.06 -4.08
CA LYS A 168 9.62 23.35 -5.39
C LYS A 168 10.55 24.53 -5.16
N THR A 169 11.85 24.29 -5.15
CA THR A 169 12.83 25.34 -5.29
C THR A 169 12.61 26.01 -6.65
N GLY A 170 11.67 26.97 -6.66
CA GLY A 170 11.61 27.98 -7.68
C GLY A 170 12.94 28.71 -7.62
N ASN A 171 13.59 28.89 -8.76
CA ASN A 171 14.81 29.66 -8.98
C ASN A 171 14.89 30.87 -8.06
N GLY A 172 15.86 30.88 -7.16
CA GLY A 172 16.18 32.05 -6.33
C GLY A 172 17.06 31.58 -5.17
N LEU A 173 18.38 31.79 -5.32
CA LEU A 173 19.34 31.71 -4.24
C LEU A 173 18.85 32.60 -3.08
N SER A 174 18.34 32.02 -2.03
CA SER A 174 18.21 32.63 -0.73
C SER A 174 19.01 31.82 0.25
N LEU A 175 20.19 32.31 0.59
CA LEU A 175 21.00 31.84 1.70
C LEU A 175 20.17 31.99 2.97
N ILE A 176 19.80 30.85 3.57
CA ILE A 176 19.26 30.84 4.92
C ILE A 176 20.43 31.18 5.84
N HIS A 177 20.41 32.37 6.40
CA HIS A 177 21.26 32.74 7.51
C HIS A 177 20.83 31.94 8.71
N ILE A 178 21.65 30.96 9.08
CA ILE A 178 21.57 30.30 10.40
C ILE A 178 22.18 31.31 11.36
N SER A 179 21.34 31.98 12.17
CA SER A 179 21.78 32.80 13.29
C SER A 179 22.38 31.88 14.35
N GLU A 180 23.68 32.01 14.60
CA GLU A 180 24.33 31.38 15.75
C GLU A 180 23.69 31.92 17.04
N PRO A 181 23.52 31.04 18.07
CA PRO A 181 23.07 31.49 19.38
C PRO A 181 24.17 32.39 20.01
N THR A 182 23.80 33.58 20.35
CA THR A 182 24.62 34.52 21.08
C THR A 182 25.08 33.91 22.41
N ARG A 183 26.39 33.77 22.58
CA ARG A 183 27.04 33.50 23.85
C ARG A 183 26.75 34.64 24.82
N LEU A 184 26.03 34.35 25.90
CA LEU A 184 25.98 35.26 27.05
C LEU A 184 27.29 35.10 27.80
N ASP A 185 28.11 36.11 27.74
CA ASP A 185 29.23 36.32 28.67
C ASP A 185 28.65 36.78 30.00
N VAL A 186 29.04 36.06 31.04
CA VAL A 186 29.00 36.49 32.43
C VAL A 186 30.42 36.61 32.92
#